data_d3f51ce7ced9c1c97dcd380deaaa4dae
#
_entry.id   d3f51ce7ced9c1c97dcd380deaaa4dae
#
_cell.length_a   1.000
_cell.length_b   1.000
_cell.length_c   1.000
_cell.angle_alpha   90.00
_cell.angle_beta   90.00
_cell.angle_gamma   90.00
#
_symmetry.space_group_name_H-M   'P 1'
#
loop_
_entity.id
_entity.type
_entity.pdbx_description
1 polymer ?
#
loop_
_entity_poly.entity_id
_entity_poly.type
_entity_poly.pdbx_seq_one_letter_code
_entity_poly.pdbx_strand_id
1 'polypeptide(L)'
;SVVSKPIEQWQQDDPAVAEDVAAGNVVWKPKNEWNRLMAAMAKSGRDKVTLLTSPALTSFGLWVEQLLAESTGKEGTGLIPVAGEPFASPAAYGADRIFISLRLRGDRNASLDRTVSALQRAGQPVYSIPLKDRYDLGGEFFRWEFATAIAGHALGIHPFDQPNVQESKDNTGRVLKEVETQGKLPSIAVLPPKQALT
;
A
#
# COMPACT_ATOMS: atom_id res chain seq x y z
N SER A 1 -18.34 -10.34 -13.73
CA SER A 1 -17.77 -8.98 -13.67
C SER A 1 -18.48 -8.20 -12.56
N VAL A 2 -17.82 -8.11 -11.40
CA VAL A 2 -18.37 -7.43 -10.21
C VAL A 2 -18.18 -5.90 -10.28
N VAL A 3 -17.46 -5.39 -11.26
CA VAL A 3 -16.97 -4.00 -11.31
C VAL A 3 -17.88 -3.04 -12.07
N SER A 4 -19.02 -3.47 -12.59
CA SER A 4 -19.86 -2.64 -13.47
C SER A 4 -21.31 -2.47 -13.02
N LYS A 5 -21.63 -2.78 -11.77
CA LYS A 5 -23.00 -2.53 -11.28
C LYS A 5 -23.12 -1.06 -10.86
N PRO A 6 -24.15 -0.32 -11.32
CA PRO A 6 -24.47 0.99 -10.80
C PRO A 6 -24.68 0.95 -9.28
N ILE A 7 -24.39 2.05 -8.59
CA ILE A 7 -24.58 2.19 -7.13
C ILE A 7 -25.97 1.77 -6.70
N GLU A 8 -26.98 2.11 -7.50
CA GLU A 8 -28.38 1.78 -7.26
C GLU A 8 -28.64 0.26 -7.18
N GLN A 9 -27.86 -0.53 -7.91
CA GLN A 9 -28.00 -1.98 -7.92
C GLN A 9 -27.36 -2.65 -6.69
N TRP A 10 -26.30 -2.04 -6.14
CA TRP A 10 -25.71 -2.44 -4.86
C TRP A 10 -26.65 -2.17 -3.68
N GLN A 11 -27.43 -1.08 -3.75
CA GLN A 11 -28.44 -0.73 -2.76
C GLN A 11 -29.60 -1.74 -2.70
N GLN A 12 -29.94 -2.36 -3.85
CA GLN A 12 -30.98 -3.40 -3.92
C GLN A 12 -30.51 -4.76 -3.38
N ASP A 13 -29.22 -5.04 -3.48
CA ASP A 13 -28.63 -6.31 -3.09
C ASP A 13 -28.27 -6.36 -1.57
N ASP A 14 -28.14 -5.20 -0.91
CA ASP A 14 -27.85 -5.11 0.54
C ASP A 14 -28.75 -4.07 1.21
N PRO A 15 -29.80 -4.49 1.94
CA PRO A 15 -30.72 -3.61 2.63
C PRO A 15 -30.07 -2.65 3.63
N ALA A 16 -28.96 -3.03 4.25
CA ALA A 16 -28.22 -2.19 5.18
C ALA A 16 -27.54 -1.02 4.46
N VAL A 17 -27.08 -1.22 3.24
CA VAL A 17 -26.55 -0.14 2.37
C VAL A 17 -27.67 0.79 1.93
N ALA A 18 -28.84 0.25 1.60
CA ALA A 18 -30.00 1.05 1.22
C ALA A 18 -30.48 1.97 2.36
N GLU A 19 -30.45 1.49 3.59
CA GLU A 19 -30.85 2.24 4.79
C GLU A 19 -29.84 3.38 5.11
N ASP A 20 -28.56 3.14 5.00
CA ASP A 20 -27.51 4.16 5.19
C ASP A 20 -27.54 5.25 4.11
N VAL A 21 -27.86 4.90 2.86
CA VAL A 21 -28.02 5.86 1.76
C VAL A 21 -29.29 6.70 1.95
N ALA A 22 -30.42 6.08 2.33
CA ALA A 22 -31.67 6.78 2.58
C ALA A 22 -31.59 7.75 3.78
N ALA A 23 -30.74 7.44 4.76
CA ALA A 23 -30.47 8.30 5.91
C ALA A 23 -29.52 9.46 5.60
N GLY A 24 -29.03 9.62 4.36
CA GLY A 24 -28.01 10.60 3.99
C GLY A 24 -26.63 10.30 4.59
N ASN A 25 -26.50 9.16 5.25
CA ASN A 25 -25.25 8.65 5.78
C ASN A 25 -24.50 7.91 4.68
N VAL A 26 -24.19 8.55 3.56
CA VAL A 26 -23.23 8.04 2.57
C VAL A 26 -21.81 8.13 3.16
N VAL A 27 -21.71 7.86 4.43
CA VAL A 27 -20.48 7.48 5.05
C VAL A 27 -20.51 5.96 5.04
N TRP A 28 -19.90 5.40 4.05
CA TRP A 28 -19.36 4.06 4.17
C TRP A 28 -18.73 4.00 5.57
N LYS A 29 -19.45 3.47 6.54
CA LYS A 29 -18.87 3.16 7.84
C LYS A 29 -18.04 1.92 7.57
N PRO A 30 -16.71 2.05 7.44
CA PRO A 30 -15.89 0.88 7.35
C PRO A 30 -16.08 0.15 8.67
N LYS A 31 -16.91 -0.89 8.69
CA LYS A 31 -16.92 -1.90 9.77
C LYS A 31 -15.56 -2.58 9.87
N ASN A 32 -14.63 -2.13 9.04
CA ASN A 32 -13.32 -2.72 8.85
C ASN A 32 -12.30 -1.81 9.54
N GLU A 33 -11.77 -2.27 10.66
CA GLU A 33 -10.66 -1.63 11.39
C GLU A 33 -9.46 -1.33 10.46
N TRP A 34 -9.31 -2.11 9.39
CA TRP A 34 -8.28 -1.93 8.38
C TRP A 34 -8.31 -0.59 7.66
N ASN A 35 -9.48 -0.16 7.21
CA ASN A 35 -9.62 1.14 6.52
C ASN A 35 -9.35 2.31 7.47
N ARG A 36 -9.77 2.16 8.74
CA ARG A 36 -9.48 3.15 9.79
C ARG A 36 -7.98 3.19 10.09
N LEU A 37 -7.32 2.03 10.07
CA LEU A 37 -5.89 1.92 10.27
C LEU A 37 -5.13 2.66 9.16
N MET A 38 -5.44 2.44 7.88
CA MET A 38 -4.78 3.10 6.76
C MET A 38 -4.97 4.62 6.80
N ALA A 39 -6.16 5.11 7.12
CA ALA A 39 -6.40 6.53 7.31
C ALA A 39 -5.64 7.11 8.53
N ALA A 40 -5.55 6.36 9.62
CA ALA A 40 -4.81 6.78 10.81
C ALA A 40 -3.30 6.82 10.55
N MET A 41 -2.77 5.87 9.80
CA MET A 41 -1.35 5.84 9.40
C MET A 41 -0.98 7.08 8.57
N ALA A 42 -1.79 7.39 7.57
CA ALA A 42 -1.60 8.58 6.74
C ALA A 42 -1.50 9.88 7.55
N LYS A 43 -2.12 9.94 8.75
CA LYS A 43 -2.15 11.13 9.62
C LYS A 43 -1.25 11.07 10.84
N SER A 44 -0.71 9.91 11.20
CA SER A 44 0.01 9.70 12.47
C SER A 44 1.53 9.83 12.36
N GLY A 45 2.06 10.15 11.18
CA GLY A 45 3.51 10.13 10.93
C GLY A 45 4.11 8.72 10.84
N ARG A 46 3.26 7.66 10.79
CA ARG A 46 3.69 6.28 10.54
C ARG A 46 3.49 5.96 9.07
N ASP A 47 4.43 6.41 8.27
CA ASP A 47 4.36 6.31 6.81
C ASP A 47 4.92 4.98 6.25
N LYS A 48 5.63 4.19 7.05
CA LYS A 48 6.26 2.93 6.60
C LYS A 48 5.39 1.71 6.92
N VAL A 49 4.97 1.01 5.86
CA VAL A 49 4.11 -0.19 5.92
C VAL A 49 4.94 -1.43 5.60
N THR A 50 5.37 -2.15 6.63
CA THR A 50 6.14 -3.39 6.43
C THR A 50 5.23 -4.61 6.37
N LEU A 51 5.36 -5.34 5.26
CA LEU A 51 4.56 -6.54 4.97
C LEU A 51 5.29 -7.78 5.45
N LEU A 52 4.67 -8.51 6.36
CA LEU A 52 5.12 -9.78 6.90
C LEU A 52 4.19 -10.88 6.35
N THR A 53 4.66 -11.69 5.42
CA THR A 53 3.80 -12.66 4.73
C THR A 53 4.18 -14.11 5.01
N SER A 54 3.19 -14.99 5.00
CA SER A 54 3.44 -16.42 4.84
C SER A 54 4.23 -16.66 3.55
N PRO A 55 5.12 -17.67 3.47
CA PRO A 55 5.94 -17.94 2.29
C PRO A 55 5.17 -18.03 0.97
N ALA A 56 3.98 -18.64 0.99
CA ALA A 56 3.12 -18.76 -0.20
C ALA A 56 2.48 -17.43 -0.65
N LEU A 57 2.60 -16.35 0.13
CA LEU A 57 2.01 -15.03 -0.13
C LEU A 57 3.06 -13.96 -0.48
N THR A 58 4.31 -14.32 -0.67
CA THR A 58 5.41 -13.36 -0.89
C THR A 58 5.16 -12.46 -2.10
N SER A 59 4.65 -13.01 -3.21
CA SER A 59 4.33 -12.23 -4.41
C SER A 59 3.20 -11.22 -4.19
N PHE A 60 2.26 -11.50 -3.29
CA PHE A 60 1.22 -10.54 -2.92
C PHE A 60 1.82 -9.31 -2.22
N GLY A 61 2.87 -9.50 -1.42
CA GLY A 61 3.60 -8.39 -0.80
C GLY A 61 4.19 -7.41 -1.84
N LEU A 62 4.76 -7.93 -2.93
CA LEU A 62 5.28 -7.10 -4.03
C LEU A 62 4.17 -6.33 -4.76
N TRP A 63 3.00 -6.95 -4.93
CA TRP A 63 1.85 -6.26 -5.52
C TRP A 63 1.36 -5.11 -4.62
N VAL A 64 1.26 -5.33 -3.31
CA VAL A 64 0.89 -4.27 -2.35
C VAL A 64 1.93 -3.14 -2.35
N GLU A 65 3.21 -3.48 -2.48
CA GLU A 65 4.29 -2.51 -2.57
C GLU A 65 4.06 -1.56 -3.76
N GLN A 66 3.82 -2.12 -4.94
CA GLN A 66 3.52 -1.32 -6.12
C GLN A 66 2.25 -0.49 -5.93
N LEU A 67 1.16 -1.11 -5.46
CA LEU A 67 -0.13 -0.45 -5.26
C LEU A 67 0.02 0.80 -4.37
N LEU A 68 0.62 0.66 -3.19
CA LEU A 68 0.75 1.77 -2.24
C LEU A 68 1.72 2.85 -2.73
N ALA A 69 2.89 2.46 -3.24
CA ALA A 69 3.90 3.40 -3.69
C ALA A 69 3.39 4.26 -4.85
N GLU A 70 2.80 3.65 -5.86
CA GLU A 70 2.31 4.36 -7.05
C GLU A 70 1.07 5.21 -6.74
N SER A 71 0.14 4.69 -5.93
CA SER A 71 -1.12 5.38 -5.66
C SER A 71 -0.98 6.50 -4.62
N THR A 72 -0.06 6.38 -3.66
CA THR A 72 0.03 7.34 -2.55
C THR A 72 1.26 8.23 -2.60
N GLY A 73 2.33 7.87 -3.31
CA GLY A 73 3.57 8.63 -3.41
C GLY A 73 3.45 9.85 -4.33
N LYS A 74 2.77 10.90 -3.87
CA LYS A 74 2.43 12.09 -4.65
C LYS A 74 2.56 13.35 -3.81
N GLU A 75 2.91 14.46 -4.43
CA GLU A 75 2.94 15.79 -3.80
C GLU A 75 3.79 15.86 -2.51
N GLY A 76 4.86 15.06 -2.45
CA GLY A 76 5.76 15.01 -1.29
C GLY A 76 5.20 14.25 -0.09
N THR A 77 4.12 13.52 -0.26
CA THR A 77 3.51 12.66 0.76
C THR A 77 3.37 11.23 0.25
N GLY A 78 2.97 10.30 1.11
CA GLY A 78 2.69 8.92 0.73
C GLY A 78 2.91 7.92 1.85
N LEU A 79 2.49 6.68 1.57
CA LEU A 79 2.82 5.52 2.39
C LEU A 79 3.95 4.75 1.70
N ILE A 80 4.99 4.44 2.44
CA ILE A 80 6.18 3.71 1.97
C ILE A 80 6.01 2.23 2.29
N PRO A 81 5.60 1.41 1.33
CA PRO A 81 5.49 -0.03 1.52
C PRO A 81 6.89 -0.67 1.54
N VAL A 82 7.06 -1.69 2.37
CA VAL A 82 8.28 -2.46 2.48
C VAL A 82 7.93 -3.95 2.45
N ALA A 83 8.23 -4.62 1.34
CA ALA A 83 8.01 -6.04 1.16
C ALA A 83 9.33 -6.80 1.04
N GLY A 84 9.39 -8.01 1.60
CA GLY A 84 10.57 -8.87 1.48
C GLY A 84 11.80 -8.42 2.29
N GLU A 85 11.67 -7.47 3.18
CA GLU A 85 12.75 -7.04 4.08
C GLU A 85 13.18 -8.20 4.98
N PRO A 86 14.48 -8.50 5.10
CA PRO A 86 14.97 -9.44 6.11
C PRO A 86 14.63 -8.95 7.52
N PHE A 87 14.14 -9.85 8.38
CA PHE A 87 13.74 -9.47 9.73
C PHE A 87 14.96 -9.06 10.56
N ALA A 88 14.93 -7.83 11.03
CA ALA A 88 15.91 -7.30 11.98
C ALA A 88 15.42 -7.43 13.43
N SER A 89 16.28 -7.09 14.37
CA SER A 89 15.85 -6.91 15.76
C SER A 89 14.73 -5.86 15.85
N PRO A 90 13.69 -6.06 16.68
CA PRO A 90 12.63 -5.06 16.84
C PRO A 90 13.13 -3.67 17.21
N ALA A 91 14.27 -3.56 17.90
CA ALA A 91 14.91 -2.30 18.26
C ALA A 91 15.51 -1.53 17.07
N ALA A 92 15.71 -2.18 15.93
CA ALA A 92 16.20 -1.54 14.72
C ALA A 92 15.12 -0.76 13.96
N TYR A 93 13.86 -0.94 14.33
CA TYR A 93 12.74 -0.30 13.65
C TYR A 93 12.32 1.00 14.35
N GLY A 94 12.15 2.06 13.56
CA GLY A 94 11.71 3.37 14.04
C GLY A 94 10.24 3.40 14.48
N ALA A 95 9.86 4.50 15.11
CA ALA A 95 8.48 4.74 15.56
C ALA A 95 7.53 5.11 14.40
N ASP A 96 8.04 5.32 13.21
CA ASP A 96 7.34 5.70 11.98
C ASP A 96 6.82 4.50 11.18
N ARG A 97 6.92 3.29 11.73
CA ARG A 97 6.62 2.03 11.04
C ARG A 97 5.38 1.34 11.63
N ILE A 98 4.67 0.64 10.77
CA ILE A 98 3.64 -0.34 11.13
C ILE A 98 3.91 -1.66 10.40
N PHE A 99 3.55 -2.75 11.04
CA PHE A 99 3.71 -4.10 10.49
C PHE A 99 2.36 -4.71 10.18
N ILE A 100 2.20 -5.23 8.96
CA ILE A 100 1.00 -5.93 8.53
C ILE A 100 1.37 -7.38 8.27
N SER A 101 0.79 -8.29 9.05
CA SER A 101 1.04 -9.73 8.92
C SER A 101 -0.11 -10.39 8.16
N LEU A 102 0.18 -10.95 6.97
CA LEU A 102 -0.74 -11.80 6.20
C LEU A 102 -0.37 -13.25 6.45
N ARG A 103 -1.19 -13.96 7.20
CA ARG A 103 -0.92 -15.32 7.66
C ARG A 103 -1.86 -16.33 7.02
N LEU A 104 -1.35 -17.13 6.07
CA LEU A 104 -2.10 -18.21 5.45
C LEU A 104 -2.12 -19.45 6.37
N ARG A 105 -3.31 -19.97 6.66
CA ARG A 105 -3.47 -21.21 7.44
C ARG A 105 -2.83 -22.39 6.69
N GLY A 106 -2.10 -23.21 7.43
CA GLY A 106 -1.46 -24.42 6.88
C GLY A 106 -0.11 -24.19 6.16
N ASP A 107 0.34 -22.93 6.03
CA ASP A 107 1.67 -22.64 5.49
C ASP A 107 2.77 -22.75 6.58
N ARG A 108 4.04 -22.65 6.17
CA ARG A 108 5.22 -22.70 7.05
C ARG A 108 5.40 -21.39 7.81
N ASN A 109 4.52 -21.14 8.79
CA ASN A 109 4.41 -19.86 9.49
C ASN A 109 5.33 -19.69 10.70
N ALA A 110 6.12 -20.70 11.09
CA ALA A 110 6.87 -20.65 12.34
C ALA A 110 7.85 -19.46 12.45
N SER A 111 8.45 -19.01 11.34
CA SER A 111 9.31 -17.82 11.32
C SER A 111 8.48 -16.55 11.43
N LEU A 112 7.41 -16.45 10.66
CA LEU A 112 6.47 -15.33 10.70
C LEU A 112 5.90 -15.14 12.11
N ASP A 113 5.41 -16.22 12.73
CA ASP A 113 4.80 -16.19 14.06
C ASP A 113 5.80 -15.72 15.13
N ARG A 114 7.08 -16.16 15.05
CA ARG A 114 8.15 -15.68 15.96
C ARG A 114 8.41 -14.19 15.78
N THR A 115 8.49 -13.72 14.53
CA THR A 115 8.72 -12.29 14.23
C THR A 115 7.58 -11.43 14.72
N VAL A 116 6.34 -11.79 14.41
CA VAL A 116 5.14 -11.08 14.89
C VAL A 116 5.15 -11.00 16.42
N SER A 117 5.39 -12.13 17.09
CA SER A 117 5.44 -12.17 18.56
C SER A 117 6.57 -11.32 19.14
N ALA A 118 7.73 -11.27 18.47
CA ALA A 118 8.85 -10.42 18.92
C ALA A 118 8.54 -8.94 18.78
N LEU A 119 7.96 -8.52 17.66
CA LEU A 119 7.53 -7.14 17.42
C LEU A 119 6.45 -6.68 18.41
N GLN A 120 5.44 -7.52 18.66
CA GLN A 120 4.38 -7.22 19.62
C GLN A 120 4.92 -7.06 21.04
N ARG A 121 5.83 -7.96 21.49
CA ARG A 121 6.48 -7.82 22.81
C ARG A 121 7.34 -6.57 22.94
N ALA A 122 7.88 -6.07 21.85
CA ALA A 122 8.65 -4.83 21.80
C ALA A 122 7.78 -3.57 21.68
N GLY A 123 6.44 -3.71 21.69
CA GLY A 123 5.51 -2.59 21.56
C GLY A 123 5.37 -2.02 20.14
N GLN A 124 5.89 -2.73 19.14
CA GLN A 124 5.69 -2.33 17.76
C GLN A 124 4.24 -2.58 17.31
N PRO A 125 3.62 -1.68 16.54
CA PRO A 125 2.26 -1.86 16.06
C PRO A 125 2.21 -2.94 14.98
N VAL A 126 1.56 -4.05 15.26
CA VAL A 126 1.36 -5.17 14.33
C VAL A 126 -0.13 -5.40 14.12
N TYR A 127 -0.57 -5.34 12.89
CA TYR A 127 -1.91 -5.75 12.49
C TYR A 127 -1.85 -7.08 11.78
N SER A 128 -2.68 -8.05 12.19
CA SER A 128 -2.66 -9.41 11.66
C SER A 128 -3.93 -9.72 10.87
N ILE A 129 -3.73 -10.21 9.66
CA ILE A 129 -4.78 -10.64 8.72
C ILE A 129 -4.65 -12.15 8.53
N PRO A 130 -5.50 -12.96 9.18
CA PRO A 130 -5.52 -14.40 8.96
C PRO A 130 -6.29 -14.73 7.69
N LEU A 131 -5.68 -15.53 6.80
CA LEU A 131 -6.31 -16.11 5.62
C LEU A 131 -6.59 -17.59 5.86
N LYS A 132 -7.80 -18.04 5.58
CA LYS A 132 -8.22 -19.45 5.77
C LYS A 132 -7.62 -20.33 4.68
N ASP A 133 -7.60 -19.82 3.44
CA ASP A 133 -7.05 -20.48 2.27
C ASP A 133 -6.59 -19.44 1.22
N ARG A 134 -6.11 -19.91 0.07
CA ARG A 134 -5.58 -19.04 -0.99
C ARG A 134 -6.65 -18.21 -1.70
N TYR A 135 -7.90 -18.63 -1.67
CA TYR A 135 -9.00 -17.89 -2.32
C TYR A 135 -9.35 -16.61 -1.55
N ASP A 136 -9.03 -16.55 -0.25
CA ASP A 136 -9.17 -15.32 0.54
C ASP A 136 -8.34 -14.15 -0.04
N LEU A 137 -7.30 -14.45 -0.85
CA LEU A 137 -6.53 -13.41 -1.55
C LEU A 137 -7.40 -12.54 -2.46
N GLY A 138 -8.46 -13.09 -3.06
CA GLY A 138 -9.40 -12.30 -3.86
C GLY A 138 -10.02 -11.16 -3.05
N GLY A 139 -10.39 -11.45 -1.80
CA GLY A 139 -10.88 -10.45 -0.86
C GLY A 139 -9.79 -9.46 -0.42
N GLU A 140 -8.54 -9.92 -0.31
CA GLU A 140 -7.42 -9.04 0.05
C GLU A 140 -7.08 -8.05 -1.07
N PHE A 141 -7.11 -8.44 -2.35
CA PHE A 141 -6.94 -7.50 -3.46
C PHE A 141 -7.92 -6.33 -3.34
N PHE A 142 -9.21 -6.64 -3.22
CA PHE A 142 -10.24 -5.61 -3.05
C PHE A 142 -10.02 -4.76 -1.79
N ARG A 143 -9.69 -5.39 -0.66
CA ARG A 143 -9.46 -4.71 0.62
C ARG A 143 -8.32 -3.69 0.53
N TRP A 144 -7.22 -4.06 -0.11
CA TRP A 144 -6.05 -3.19 -0.24
C TRP A 144 -6.30 -2.05 -1.23
N GLU A 145 -6.98 -2.30 -2.36
CA GLU A 145 -7.37 -1.25 -3.30
C GLU A 145 -8.29 -0.22 -2.63
N PHE A 146 -9.28 -0.70 -1.90
CA PHE A 146 -10.19 0.18 -1.18
C PHE A 146 -9.48 0.97 -0.07
N ALA A 147 -8.61 0.33 0.70
CA ALA A 147 -7.82 0.97 1.75
C ALA A 147 -6.88 2.04 1.19
N THR A 148 -6.32 1.81 0.01
CA THR A 148 -5.49 2.78 -0.72
C THR A 148 -6.29 4.02 -1.11
N ALA A 149 -7.54 3.85 -1.58
CA ALA A 149 -8.43 4.97 -1.85
C ALA A 149 -8.72 5.81 -0.60
N ILE A 150 -8.96 5.15 0.54
CA ILE A 150 -9.17 5.83 1.83
C ILE A 150 -7.90 6.54 2.32
N ALA A 151 -6.73 5.93 2.14
CA ALA A 151 -5.45 6.55 2.47
C ALA A 151 -5.21 7.81 1.63
N GLY A 152 -5.46 7.74 0.32
CA GLY A 152 -5.36 8.89 -0.58
C GLY A 152 -6.26 10.06 -0.15
N HIS A 153 -7.52 9.77 0.18
CA HIS A 153 -8.41 10.77 0.75
C HIS A 153 -7.87 11.38 2.06
N ALA A 154 -7.34 10.56 2.95
CA ALA A 154 -6.79 11.02 4.22
C ALA A 154 -5.51 11.86 4.06
N LEU A 155 -4.71 11.58 3.03
CA LEU A 155 -3.51 12.33 2.65
C LEU A 155 -3.84 13.62 1.86
N GLY A 156 -5.07 13.76 1.36
CA GLY A 156 -5.49 14.89 0.54
C GLY A 156 -5.00 14.82 -0.92
N ILE A 157 -4.69 13.63 -1.41
CA ILE A 157 -4.20 13.37 -2.76
C ILE A 157 -5.20 12.55 -3.58
N HIS A 158 -5.05 12.58 -4.91
CA HIS A 158 -5.82 11.74 -5.82
C HIS A 158 -5.07 10.43 -6.09
N PRO A 159 -5.48 9.26 -5.52
CA PRO A 159 -4.70 8.02 -5.64
C PRO A 159 -4.78 7.37 -7.04
N PHE A 160 -5.70 7.80 -7.90
CA PHE A 160 -5.96 7.18 -9.20
C PHE A 160 -5.39 7.96 -10.39
N ASP A 161 -4.82 9.14 -10.19
CA ASP A 161 -4.04 9.83 -11.22
C ASP A 161 -2.59 9.32 -11.25
N GLN A 162 -1.85 9.61 -12.30
CA GLN A 162 -0.48 9.14 -12.49
C GLN A 162 0.45 10.26 -12.98
N PRO A 163 0.61 11.36 -12.22
CA PRO A 163 1.43 12.49 -12.64
C PRO A 163 2.89 12.09 -12.86
N ASN A 164 3.45 11.22 -12.02
CA ASN A 164 4.84 10.78 -12.13
C ASN A 164 5.09 9.93 -13.39
N VAL A 165 4.10 9.16 -13.84
CA VAL A 165 4.19 8.38 -15.09
C VAL A 165 4.26 9.30 -16.29
N GLN A 166 3.47 10.36 -16.33
CA GLN A 166 3.49 11.33 -17.41
C GLN A 166 4.83 12.09 -17.44
N GLU A 167 5.31 12.55 -16.30
CA GLU A 167 6.64 13.19 -16.18
C GLU A 167 7.76 12.28 -16.68
N SER A 168 7.73 10.99 -16.33
CA SER A 168 8.71 10.01 -16.81
C SER A 168 8.69 9.85 -18.33
N LYS A 169 7.49 9.80 -18.94
CA LYS A 169 7.31 9.75 -20.39
C LYS A 169 7.86 10.99 -21.07
N ASP A 170 7.58 12.17 -20.54
CA ASP A 170 8.02 13.46 -21.09
C ASP A 170 9.56 13.57 -21.01
N ASN A 171 10.15 13.17 -19.89
CA ASN A 171 11.60 13.12 -19.71
C ASN A 171 12.25 12.14 -20.69
N THR A 172 11.69 10.97 -20.87
CA THR A 172 12.17 9.97 -21.85
C THR A 172 12.09 10.52 -23.27
N GLY A 173 10.96 11.12 -23.64
CA GLY A 173 10.77 11.76 -24.94
C GLY A 173 11.81 12.86 -25.22
N ARG A 174 12.11 13.68 -24.22
CA ARG A 174 13.15 14.71 -24.31
C ARG A 174 14.54 14.11 -24.56
N VAL A 175 14.92 13.09 -23.80
CA VAL A 175 16.22 12.41 -23.96
C VAL A 175 16.33 11.77 -25.35
N LEU A 176 15.29 11.08 -25.82
CA LEU A 176 15.26 10.48 -27.15
C LEU A 176 15.45 11.54 -28.24
N LYS A 177 14.76 12.67 -28.15
CA LYS A 177 14.91 13.77 -29.11
C LYS A 177 16.32 14.36 -29.10
N GLU A 178 16.97 14.46 -27.95
CA GLU A 178 18.37 14.88 -27.86
C GLU A 178 19.31 13.87 -28.53
N VAL A 179 19.09 12.57 -28.33
CA VAL A 179 19.87 11.52 -29.01
C VAL A 179 19.68 11.57 -30.54
N GLU A 180 18.47 11.74 -31.02
CA GLU A 180 18.20 11.87 -32.45
C GLU A 180 18.89 13.07 -33.07
N THR A 181 18.96 14.20 -32.36
CA THR A 181 19.55 15.45 -32.88
C THR A 181 21.06 15.50 -32.73
N GLN A 182 21.63 14.93 -31.66
CA GLN A 182 23.05 15.04 -31.33
C GLN A 182 23.84 13.75 -31.58
N GLY A 183 23.17 12.63 -31.86
CA GLY A 183 23.79 11.32 -32.08
C GLY A 183 24.42 10.70 -30.85
N LYS A 184 24.18 11.23 -29.66
CA LYS A 184 24.74 10.74 -28.39
C LYS A 184 23.79 11.00 -27.21
N LEU A 185 23.91 10.18 -26.19
CA LEU A 185 23.19 10.40 -24.92
C LEU A 185 23.69 11.66 -24.22
N PRO A 186 22.80 12.45 -23.58
CA PRO A 186 23.20 13.57 -22.75
C PRO A 186 24.13 13.09 -21.63
N SER A 187 25.17 13.89 -21.34
CA SER A 187 26.07 13.58 -20.23
C SER A 187 25.33 13.82 -18.91
N ILE A 188 25.21 12.77 -18.11
CA ILE A 188 24.65 12.87 -16.76
C ILE A 188 25.80 13.30 -15.82
N ALA A 189 25.61 14.40 -15.09
CA ALA A 189 26.54 14.77 -14.02
C ALA A 189 26.46 13.68 -12.93
N VAL A 190 27.54 12.92 -12.76
CA VAL A 190 27.65 11.95 -11.69
C VAL A 190 27.90 12.72 -10.40
N LEU A 191 26.98 12.65 -9.44
CA LEU A 191 27.19 13.23 -8.12
C LEU A 191 28.38 12.54 -7.43
N PRO A 192 29.30 13.32 -6.83
CA PRO A 192 30.42 12.73 -6.11
C PRO A 192 29.91 11.86 -4.95
N PRO A 193 30.58 10.73 -4.65
CA PRO A 193 30.12 9.72 -3.69
C PRO A 193 29.77 10.22 -2.28
N LYS A 194 30.27 11.36 -1.89
CA LYS A 194 30.01 11.97 -0.56
C LYS A 194 28.66 12.71 -0.44
N GLN A 195 27.93 12.95 -1.53
CA GLN A 195 26.62 13.62 -1.52
C GLN A 195 25.43 12.67 -1.68
N ALA A 196 25.68 11.38 -1.83
CA ALA A 196 24.62 10.39 -2.03
C ALA A 196 24.04 9.80 -0.72
N LEU A 197 24.47 10.29 0.45
CA LEU A 197 24.09 9.72 1.76
C LEU A 197 23.84 10.79 2.86
N THR A 198 23.17 11.87 2.53
CA THR A 198 22.58 12.76 3.55
C THR A 198 21.07 12.79 3.40
#